data_e19ae21e233b361c670573c7b06ec3d8
#
_entry.id   e19ae21e233b361c670573c7b06ec3d8
#
_cell.length_a   1.000
_cell.length_b   1.000
_cell.length_c   1.000
_cell.angle_alpha   90.00
_cell.angle_beta   90.00
_cell.angle_gamma   90.00
#
_symmetry.space_group_name_H-M   'P 1'
#
loop_
_entity.id
_entity.type
_entity.pdbx_description
1 polymer ?
#
loop_
_entity_poly.entity_id
_entity_poly.type
_entity_poly.pdbx_seq_one_letter_code
_entity_poly.pdbx_strand_id
1 'polypeptide(L)'
;MGVCMDARSELKGKRGLVRLLNATRYSLAGYKAAWQDEEAFRQICLLAVIGLPLACWLGRDWAESVLLAVPLVLCLLVELLNSAIENVVDRISLEWHPLAKKAKDMGSAAQFTAQLFLAVVWGGYLLGRLWA
;
A
#
# COMPACT_ATOMS: atom_id res chain seq x y z
N MET A 1 -22.40 -28.35 8.47
CA MET A 1 -20.99 -28.70 8.51
C MET A 1 -20.34 -28.93 7.13
N GLY A 2 -21.04 -28.69 6.03
CA GLY A 2 -20.59 -28.94 4.65
C GLY A 2 -20.08 -27.73 3.85
N VAL A 3 -20.23 -26.51 4.34
CA VAL A 3 -19.98 -25.28 3.53
C VAL A 3 -18.52 -24.79 3.57
N CYS A 4 -17.74 -25.17 4.58
CA CYS A 4 -16.34 -24.73 4.69
C CYS A 4 -15.32 -25.56 3.89
N MET A 5 -15.67 -26.77 3.43
CA MET A 5 -14.73 -27.63 2.70
C MET A 5 -14.68 -27.34 1.19
N ASP A 6 -15.74 -26.79 0.62
CA ASP A 6 -15.85 -26.58 -0.82
C ASP A 6 -15.02 -25.38 -1.31
N ALA A 7 -14.94 -24.30 -0.52
CA ALA A 7 -14.14 -23.13 -0.86
C ALA A 7 -12.62 -23.43 -0.94
N ARG A 8 -12.12 -24.42 -0.20
CA ARG A 8 -10.70 -24.82 -0.22
C ARG A 8 -10.35 -25.71 -1.43
N SER A 9 -11.30 -26.45 -1.97
CA SER A 9 -11.08 -27.30 -3.14
C SER A 9 -11.04 -26.50 -4.44
N GLU A 10 -11.83 -25.45 -4.55
CA GLU A 10 -11.85 -24.56 -5.72
C GLU A 10 -10.55 -23.76 -5.89
N LEU A 11 -9.89 -23.41 -4.77
CA LEU A 11 -8.61 -22.70 -4.82
C LEU A 11 -7.43 -23.58 -5.28
N LYS A 12 -7.53 -24.91 -5.14
CA LYS A 12 -6.48 -25.86 -5.52
C LYS A 12 -6.48 -26.24 -7.01
N GLY A 13 -7.55 -25.99 -7.75
CA GLY A 13 -7.74 -26.50 -9.12
C GLY A 13 -7.31 -25.60 -10.27
N LYS A 14 -7.02 -24.32 -10.02
CA LYS A 14 -6.78 -23.34 -11.09
C LYS A 14 -5.29 -23.07 -11.28
N ARG A 15 -4.67 -23.67 -12.29
CA ARG A 15 -3.26 -23.52 -12.62
C ARG A 15 -3.04 -22.54 -13.77
N GLY A 16 -1.85 -21.86 -13.81
CA GLY A 16 -1.41 -21.06 -14.94
C GLY A 16 -2.13 -19.71 -15.09
N LEU A 17 -2.53 -19.36 -16.32
CA LEU A 17 -3.14 -18.08 -16.70
C LEU A 17 -4.42 -17.74 -15.92
N VAL A 18 -5.25 -18.73 -15.63
CA VAL A 18 -6.48 -18.52 -14.85
C VAL A 18 -6.15 -18.06 -13.43
N ARG A 19 -5.12 -18.60 -12.82
CA ARG A 19 -4.65 -18.18 -11.50
C ARG A 19 -4.14 -16.73 -11.54
N LEU A 20 -3.39 -16.36 -12.58
CA LEU A 20 -2.89 -15.00 -12.77
C LEU A 20 -4.03 -14.00 -12.97
N LEU A 21 -5.01 -14.32 -13.82
CA LEU A 21 -6.20 -13.48 -14.05
C LEU A 21 -7.01 -13.29 -12.77
N ASN A 22 -7.22 -14.37 -12.01
CA ASN A 22 -7.92 -14.28 -10.74
C ASN A 22 -7.14 -13.43 -9.71
N ALA A 23 -5.81 -13.58 -9.64
CA ALA A 23 -4.97 -12.74 -8.78
C ALA A 23 -5.08 -11.26 -9.15
N THR A 24 -5.07 -10.92 -10.44
CA THR A 24 -5.27 -9.55 -10.92
C THR A 24 -6.66 -9.03 -10.54
N ARG A 25 -7.70 -9.84 -10.71
CA ARG A 25 -9.07 -9.48 -10.32
C ARG A 25 -9.19 -9.20 -8.81
N TYR A 26 -8.56 -10.02 -7.97
CA TYR A 26 -8.55 -9.81 -6.53
C TYR A 26 -7.75 -8.55 -6.15
N SER A 27 -6.64 -8.28 -6.82
CA SER A 27 -5.87 -7.06 -6.62
C SER A 27 -6.69 -5.81 -6.95
N LEU A 28 -7.39 -5.81 -8.08
CA LEU A 28 -8.29 -4.70 -8.46
C LEU A 28 -9.43 -4.52 -7.46
N ALA A 29 -10.01 -5.61 -6.95
CA ALA A 29 -11.02 -5.56 -5.90
C ALA A 29 -10.46 -4.98 -4.59
N GLY A 30 -9.22 -5.32 -4.23
CA GLY A 30 -8.53 -4.76 -3.07
C GLY A 30 -8.30 -3.25 -3.20
N TYR A 31 -7.82 -2.78 -4.35
CA TYR A 31 -7.69 -1.34 -4.62
C TYR A 31 -9.03 -0.61 -4.55
N LYS A 32 -10.07 -1.20 -5.11
CA LYS A 32 -11.42 -0.61 -5.06
C LYS A 32 -11.93 -0.51 -3.62
N ALA A 33 -11.77 -1.54 -2.81
CA ALA A 33 -12.18 -1.54 -1.41
C ALA A 33 -11.41 -0.47 -0.63
N ALA A 34 -10.08 -0.41 -0.75
CA ALA A 34 -9.28 0.61 -0.10
C ALA A 34 -9.66 2.03 -0.53
N TRP A 35 -9.95 2.24 -1.80
CA TRP A 35 -10.42 3.55 -2.30
C TRP A 35 -11.77 3.95 -1.71
N GLN A 36 -12.70 3.01 -1.56
CA GLN A 36 -14.04 3.29 -1.05
C GLN A 36 -14.05 3.54 0.46
N ASP A 37 -13.28 2.77 1.21
CA ASP A 37 -13.41 2.70 2.65
C ASP A 37 -12.34 3.50 3.40
N GLU A 38 -11.16 3.75 2.77
CA GLU A 38 -9.98 4.31 3.43
C GLU A 38 -9.64 5.71 2.93
N GLU A 39 -9.84 6.72 3.77
CA GLU A 39 -9.50 8.11 3.42
C GLU A 39 -7.99 8.31 3.26
N ALA A 40 -7.19 7.72 4.14
CA ALA A 40 -5.73 7.80 4.07
C ALA A 40 -5.20 7.21 2.75
N PHE A 41 -5.76 6.10 2.29
CA PHE A 41 -5.41 5.52 1.00
C PHE A 41 -5.69 6.48 -0.17
N ARG A 42 -6.84 7.17 -0.17
CA ARG A 42 -7.16 8.18 -1.20
C ARG A 42 -6.15 9.32 -1.20
N GLN A 43 -5.72 9.79 -0.02
CA GLN A 43 -4.70 10.84 0.10
C GLN A 43 -3.35 10.39 -0.46
N ILE A 44 -2.93 9.17 -0.15
CA ILE A 44 -1.67 8.59 -0.68
C ILE A 44 -1.77 8.37 -2.20
N CYS A 45 -2.92 7.93 -2.72
CA CYS A 45 -3.14 7.81 -4.15
C CYS A 45 -3.01 9.16 -4.86
N LEU A 46 -3.60 10.22 -4.31
CA LEU A 46 -3.48 11.57 -4.87
C LEU A 46 -2.03 12.05 -4.89
N LEU A 47 -1.31 11.82 -3.79
CA LEU A 47 0.11 12.12 -3.71
C LEU A 47 0.92 11.35 -4.77
N ALA A 48 0.63 10.08 -5.00
CA ALA A 48 1.29 9.25 -6.01
C ALA A 48 0.95 9.70 -7.45
N VAL A 49 -0.32 10.03 -7.72
CA VAL A 49 -0.76 10.51 -9.05
C VAL A 49 -0.06 11.81 -9.45
N ILE A 50 0.23 12.67 -8.48
CA ILE A 50 0.99 13.91 -8.71
C ILE A 50 2.50 13.61 -8.68
N GLY A 51 2.96 12.87 -7.70
CA GLY A 51 4.38 12.63 -7.44
C GLY A 51 5.07 11.76 -8.48
N LEU A 52 4.43 10.72 -9.01
CA LEU A 52 5.04 9.84 -10.01
C LEU A 52 5.36 10.56 -11.34
N PRO A 53 4.45 11.36 -11.94
CA PRO A 53 4.81 12.20 -13.09
C PRO A 53 5.91 13.21 -12.77
N LEU A 54 5.88 13.83 -11.58
CA LEU A 54 6.94 14.74 -11.14
C LEU A 54 8.29 14.01 -10.98
N ALA A 55 8.32 12.80 -10.46
CA ALA A 55 9.52 11.99 -10.37
C ALA A 55 10.15 11.74 -11.73
N CYS A 56 9.33 11.43 -12.74
CA CYS A 56 9.78 11.26 -14.13
C CYS A 56 10.28 12.57 -14.75
N TRP A 57 9.67 13.68 -14.43
CA TRP A 57 10.04 14.98 -14.98
C TRP A 57 11.26 15.62 -14.31
N LEU A 58 11.39 15.46 -13.00
CA LEU A 58 12.49 16.03 -12.21
C LEU A 58 13.77 15.20 -12.31
N GLY A 59 13.67 13.88 -12.44
CA GLY A 59 14.83 13.00 -12.57
C GLY A 59 15.61 13.29 -13.85
N ARG A 60 16.92 13.51 -13.73
CA ARG A 60 17.82 13.77 -14.86
C ARG A 60 18.10 12.51 -15.67
N ASP A 61 17.96 11.37 -15.03
CA ASP A 61 18.13 10.05 -15.63
C ASP A 61 17.14 9.04 -15.02
N TRP A 62 17.19 7.80 -15.51
CA TRP A 62 16.34 6.72 -15.03
C TRP A 62 16.52 6.43 -13.53
N ALA A 63 17.76 6.45 -13.05
CA ALA A 63 18.05 6.12 -11.66
C ALA A 63 17.48 7.18 -10.70
N GLU A 64 17.62 8.47 -11.03
CA GLU A 64 17.01 9.54 -10.24
C GLU A 64 15.49 9.48 -10.26
N SER A 65 14.88 9.22 -11.42
CA SER A 65 13.42 9.06 -11.54
C SER A 65 12.91 7.91 -10.68
N VAL A 66 13.60 6.77 -10.69
CA VAL A 66 13.28 5.60 -9.86
C VAL A 66 13.47 5.93 -8.37
N LEU A 67 14.58 6.60 -8.01
CA LEU A 67 14.84 7.02 -6.63
C LEU A 67 13.69 7.86 -6.06
N LEU A 68 13.14 8.78 -6.84
CA LEU A 68 12.01 9.62 -6.44
C LEU A 68 10.68 8.85 -6.43
N ALA A 69 10.50 7.87 -7.32
CA ALA A 69 9.28 7.08 -7.42
C ALA A 69 9.16 6.04 -6.30
N VAL A 70 10.25 5.41 -5.88
CA VAL A 70 10.27 4.33 -4.89
C VAL A 70 9.53 4.67 -3.59
N PRO A 71 9.80 5.80 -2.91
CA PRO A 71 9.11 6.10 -1.66
C PRO A 71 7.61 6.36 -1.84
N LEU A 72 7.17 6.86 -2.99
CA LEU A 72 5.73 7.04 -3.31
C LEU A 72 5.03 5.68 -3.42
N VAL A 73 5.62 4.75 -4.15
CA VAL A 73 5.10 3.38 -4.28
C VAL A 73 5.12 2.66 -2.94
N LEU A 74 6.18 2.86 -2.14
CA LEU A 74 6.29 2.28 -0.81
C LEU A 74 5.17 2.78 0.11
N CYS A 75 4.85 4.08 0.09
CA CYS A 75 3.71 4.61 0.85
C CYS A 75 2.39 3.95 0.46
N LEU A 76 2.15 3.71 -0.84
CA LEU A 76 0.94 3.00 -1.30
C LEU A 76 0.88 1.56 -0.79
N LEU A 77 1.99 0.82 -0.89
CA LEU A 77 2.07 -0.57 -0.44
C LEU A 77 1.85 -0.69 1.08
N VAL A 78 2.52 0.16 1.85
CA VAL A 78 2.42 0.15 3.31
C VAL A 78 1.02 0.55 3.75
N GLU A 79 0.37 1.52 3.10
CA GLU A 79 -1.00 1.92 3.41
C GLU A 79 -1.99 0.78 3.14
N LEU A 80 -1.87 0.07 2.02
CA LEU A 80 -2.71 -1.11 1.74
C LEU A 80 -2.55 -2.19 2.81
N LEU A 81 -1.32 -2.44 3.26
CA LEU A 81 -1.04 -3.42 4.31
C LEU A 81 -1.56 -2.95 5.68
N ASN A 82 -1.41 -1.67 5.99
CA ASN A 82 -1.96 -1.09 7.22
C ASN A 82 -3.49 -1.23 7.26
N SER A 83 -4.17 -0.84 6.18
CA SER A 83 -5.63 -1.00 6.05
C SER A 83 -6.07 -2.46 6.17
N ALA A 84 -5.32 -3.39 5.58
CA ALA A 84 -5.60 -4.82 5.71
C ALA A 84 -5.47 -5.31 7.16
N ILE A 85 -4.45 -4.86 7.88
CA ILE A 85 -4.26 -5.18 9.30
C ILE A 85 -5.42 -4.64 10.14
N GLU A 86 -5.80 -3.38 9.93
CA GLU A 86 -6.91 -2.75 10.65
C GLU A 86 -8.23 -3.50 10.42
N ASN A 87 -8.52 -3.86 9.17
CA ASN A 87 -9.71 -4.64 8.84
C ASN A 87 -9.73 -6.01 9.51
N VAL A 88 -8.59 -6.70 9.58
CA VAL A 88 -8.48 -8.00 10.26
C VAL A 88 -8.68 -7.83 11.77
N VAL A 89 -8.06 -6.84 12.39
CA VAL A 89 -8.20 -6.57 13.82
C VAL A 89 -9.65 -6.23 14.18
N ASP A 90 -10.29 -5.36 13.40
CA ASP A 90 -11.68 -4.95 13.62
C ASP A 90 -12.68 -6.08 13.37
N ARG A 91 -12.35 -7.02 12.47
CA ARG A 91 -13.15 -8.23 12.24
C ARG A 91 -13.13 -9.18 13.43
N ILE A 92 -12.03 -9.23 14.18
CA ILE A 92 -11.92 -10.07 15.39
C ILE A 92 -12.81 -9.53 16.49
N SER A 93 -12.66 -8.26 16.84
CA SER A 93 -13.51 -7.56 17.84
C SER A 93 -13.30 -6.06 17.74
N LEU A 94 -14.38 -5.31 17.96
CA LEU A 94 -14.34 -3.85 18.14
C LEU A 94 -14.08 -3.44 19.60
N GLU A 95 -14.09 -4.40 20.52
CA GLU A 95 -13.75 -4.15 21.93
C GLU A 95 -12.26 -3.83 22.07
N TRP A 96 -11.96 -2.93 23.03
CA TRP A 96 -10.58 -2.57 23.28
C TRP A 96 -9.78 -3.76 23.82
N HIS A 97 -8.63 -4.03 23.20
CA HIS A 97 -7.70 -5.06 23.64
C HIS A 97 -6.25 -4.59 23.41
N PRO A 98 -5.33 -4.80 24.38
CA PRO A 98 -3.95 -4.30 24.28
C PRO A 98 -3.20 -4.78 23.02
N LEU A 99 -3.40 -6.03 22.61
CA LEU A 99 -2.76 -6.59 21.40
C LEU A 99 -3.35 -6.01 20.12
N ALA A 100 -4.66 -5.76 20.09
CA ALA A 100 -5.31 -5.11 18.95
C ALA A 100 -4.77 -3.68 18.75
N LYS A 101 -4.70 -2.90 19.85
CA LYS A 101 -4.07 -1.58 19.84
C LYS A 101 -2.63 -1.65 19.37
N LYS A 102 -1.83 -2.56 19.92
CA LYS A 102 -0.42 -2.74 19.52
C LYS A 102 -0.27 -3.04 18.02
N ALA A 103 -1.11 -3.91 17.46
CA ALA A 103 -1.07 -4.24 16.04
C ALA A 103 -1.37 -3.02 15.16
N LYS A 104 -2.40 -2.24 15.50
CA LYS A 104 -2.75 -0.99 14.80
C LYS A 104 -1.65 0.06 14.92
N ASP A 105 -1.08 0.25 16.10
CA ASP A 105 0.03 1.20 16.33
C ASP A 105 1.27 0.82 15.48
N MET A 106 1.58 -0.48 15.34
CA MET A 106 2.68 -0.95 14.50
C MET A 106 2.42 -0.71 13.01
N GLY A 107 1.20 -0.92 12.53
CA GLY A 107 0.80 -0.60 11.17
C GLY A 107 0.93 0.90 10.87
N SER A 108 0.45 1.74 11.78
CA SER A 108 0.59 3.20 11.70
C SER A 108 2.06 3.64 11.73
N ALA A 109 2.89 3.01 12.57
CA ALA A 109 4.33 3.30 12.62
C ALA A 109 5.04 2.93 11.31
N ALA A 110 4.66 1.84 10.67
CA ALA A 110 5.19 1.46 9.36
C ALA A 110 4.84 2.52 8.30
N GLN A 111 3.59 3.00 8.28
CA GLN A 111 3.17 4.07 7.37
C GLN A 111 3.90 5.39 7.64
N PHE A 112 4.05 5.77 8.90
CA PHE A 112 4.83 6.94 9.28
C PHE A 112 6.28 6.85 8.80
N THR A 113 6.91 5.68 8.94
CA THR A 113 8.28 5.43 8.45
C THR A 113 8.38 5.59 6.93
N ALA A 114 7.41 5.07 6.17
CA ALA A 114 7.37 5.23 4.71
C ALA A 114 7.22 6.71 4.30
N GLN A 115 6.37 7.46 5.00
CA GLN A 115 6.18 8.89 4.75
C GLN A 115 7.42 9.72 5.12
N LEU A 116 8.10 9.37 6.21
CA LEU A 116 9.37 10.01 6.59
C LEU A 116 10.44 9.75 5.53
N PHE A 117 10.54 8.51 5.03
CA PHE A 117 11.44 8.17 3.94
C PHE A 117 11.14 8.98 2.67
N LEU A 118 9.86 9.13 2.32
CA LEU A 118 9.43 10.00 1.22
C LEU A 118 9.91 11.44 1.42
N ALA A 119 9.70 12.01 2.60
CA ALA A 119 10.11 13.38 2.93
C ALA A 119 11.62 13.56 2.83
N VAL A 120 12.40 12.60 3.34
CA VAL A 120 13.88 12.65 3.31
C VAL A 120 14.40 12.56 1.87
N VAL A 121 13.88 11.63 1.07
CA VAL A 121 14.35 11.44 -0.32
C VAL A 121 14.00 12.66 -1.17
N TRP A 122 12.75 13.10 -1.15
CA TRP A 122 12.33 14.25 -1.94
C TRP A 122 12.92 15.57 -1.43
N GLY A 123 12.94 15.77 -0.12
CA GLY A 123 13.55 16.94 0.50
C GLY A 123 15.03 17.04 0.19
N GLY A 124 15.78 15.95 0.38
CA GLY A 124 17.20 15.89 0.06
C GLY A 124 17.51 16.12 -1.42
N TYR A 125 16.70 15.51 -2.31
CA TYR A 125 16.85 15.71 -3.75
C TYR A 125 16.59 17.17 -4.17
N LEU A 126 15.50 17.76 -3.72
CA LEU A 126 15.15 19.14 -4.06
C LEU A 126 16.15 20.15 -3.48
N LEU A 127 16.58 19.98 -2.24
CA LEU A 127 17.61 20.80 -1.62
C LEU A 127 18.92 20.69 -2.40
N GLY A 128 19.39 19.49 -2.69
CA GLY A 128 20.61 19.28 -3.48
C GLY A 128 20.56 19.95 -4.85
N ARG A 129 19.37 20.02 -5.46
CA ARG A 129 19.18 20.68 -6.75
C ARG A 129 19.18 22.20 -6.69
N LEU A 130 18.78 22.77 -5.54
CA LEU A 130 18.83 24.22 -5.32
C LEU A 130 20.25 24.74 -5.04
N TRP A 131 21.15 23.87 -4.59
CA TRP A 131 22.52 24.24 -4.24
C TRP A 131 23.56 23.85 -5.32
N ALA A 132 23.14 23.17 -6.38
CA ALA A 132 23.97 22.80 -7.52
C ALA A 132 23.77 23.74 -8.71
#